data_690bf22c074defd040b61365fbdd0fb2
#
_entry.id   690bf22c074defd040b61365fbdd0fb2
#
_cell.length_a   1.000
_cell.length_b   1.000
_cell.length_c   1.000
_cell.angle_alpha   90.00
_cell.angle_beta   90.00
_cell.angle_gamma   90.00
#
_symmetry.space_group_name_H-M   'P 1'
#
loop_
_entity.id
_entity.type
_entity.pdbx_description
1 polymer ?
#
loop_
_entity_poly.entity_id
_entity_poly.type
_entity_poly.pdbx_seq_one_letter_code
_entity_poly.pdbx_strand_id
1 'polypeptide(L)'
;MCTLLAACGDSADTPRYAVTLLHDPAAGSNEAVIQSAVEQSAADAGYISRVYVAADNTEEALEDVFKQVSDDKIKLAIAYGKDMEIPVWNAQKNHRKIKYALIDGIPRKAEGESDEIRDNTVCARTAYEDMGFLAGYAAVKNGSRKLAFIAGERNDLNLRYAGGFIQGCVAAASEMSLGNDAVSITGVYSGSDELTPLRMSDALSLYGDGAEIIFTVGENIGTAVGRAASVKNMPFISGGADLRETNATCLFSVRPSYEGIGKAIIRDFEGDKTFRGGEIVYYGIADDSVDLAIDYSDLDALTQGDIDAVIAKIKSGEIAISADEVTTGSAQVSLKIIDPPSASAAGSTGAAGTDSGVAAATEPQDESVAE
;
A
#
# COMPACT_ATOMS: atom_id res chain seq x y z
N MET A 1 -19.51 -22.74 -51.70
CA MET A 1 -19.56 -21.39 -51.07
C MET A 1 -18.44 -21.36 -50.04
N CYS A 2 -17.26 -20.93 -50.47
CA CYS A 2 -16.06 -20.87 -49.62
C CYS A 2 -16.09 -19.55 -48.84
N THR A 3 -16.33 -19.61 -47.56
CA THR A 3 -16.11 -18.47 -46.64
C THR A 3 -14.63 -18.29 -46.44
N LEU A 4 -14.06 -17.27 -47.07
CA LEU A 4 -12.75 -16.76 -46.74
C LEU A 4 -12.80 -16.19 -45.30
N LEU A 5 -12.17 -16.90 -44.38
CA LEU A 5 -11.69 -16.29 -43.13
C LEU A 5 -10.58 -15.29 -43.52
N ALA A 6 -10.90 -14.02 -43.51
CA ALA A 6 -9.92 -12.97 -43.54
C ALA A 6 -9.08 -13.09 -42.26
N ALA A 7 -7.87 -13.59 -42.41
CA ALA A 7 -6.83 -13.39 -41.41
C ALA A 7 -6.61 -11.85 -41.34
N CYS A 8 -7.11 -11.20 -40.30
CA CYS A 8 -6.67 -9.85 -39.95
C CYS A 8 -5.17 -9.94 -39.69
N GLY A 9 -4.36 -9.57 -40.68
CA GLY A 9 -2.93 -9.36 -40.49
C GLY A 9 -2.73 -8.24 -39.48
N ASP A 10 -1.90 -8.50 -38.52
CA ASP A 10 -1.39 -7.54 -37.55
C ASP A 10 -0.94 -6.28 -38.31
N SER A 11 -1.74 -5.21 -38.31
CA SER A 11 -1.34 -3.98 -38.99
C SER A 11 -0.17 -3.38 -38.21
N ALA A 12 0.88 -2.95 -38.91
CA ALA A 12 2.11 -2.41 -38.32
C ALA A 12 1.88 -1.17 -37.40
N ASP A 13 0.66 -0.64 -37.40
CA ASP A 13 0.25 0.56 -36.65
C ASP A 13 -0.61 0.28 -35.42
N THR A 14 -0.94 -1.00 -35.10
CA THR A 14 -1.75 -1.30 -33.92
C THR A 14 -0.89 -1.09 -32.67
N PRO A 15 -1.28 -0.21 -31.73
CA PRO A 15 -0.56 -0.05 -30.47
C PRO A 15 -0.49 -1.37 -29.72
N ARG A 16 0.65 -1.60 -29.07
CA ARG A 16 0.92 -2.84 -28.33
C ARG A 16 1.33 -2.50 -26.92
N TYR A 17 0.73 -3.21 -25.97
CA TYR A 17 1.08 -3.14 -24.56
C TYR A 17 1.80 -4.44 -24.14
N ALA A 18 2.60 -4.34 -23.10
CA ALA A 18 3.23 -5.49 -22.48
C ALA A 18 3.09 -5.43 -20.97
N VAL A 19 2.90 -6.59 -20.36
CA VAL A 19 3.13 -6.78 -18.93
C VAL A 19 4.43 -7.59 -18.81
N THR A 20 5.39 -7.06 -18.06
CA THR A 20 6.67 -7.73 -17.80
C THR A 20 6.62 -8.33 -16.39
N LEU A 21 6.84 -9.63 -16.28
CA LEU A 21 6.74 -10.40 -15.07
C LEU A 21 8.06 -11.07 -14.74
N LEU A 22 8.37 -11.25 -13.46
CA LEU A 22 9.53 -12.03 -13.00
C LEU A 22 9.31 -13.53 -13.10
N HIS A 23 8.06 -13.98 -12.98
CA HIS A 23 7.64 -15.38 -13.01
C HIS A 23 6.17 -15.48 -13.39
N ASP A 24 5.70 -16.66 -13.70
CA ASP A 24 4.28 -16.89 -13.92
C ASP A 24 3.49 -16.58 -12.63
N PRO A 25 2.57 -15.63 -12.65
CA PRO A 25 1.92 -15.18 -11.43
C PRO A 25 0.93 -16.23 -10.90
N ALA A 26 0.92 -16.41 -9.59
CA ALA A 26 -0.11 -17.20 -8.93
C ALA A 26 -1.50 -16.55 -9.10
N ALA A 27 -2.53 -17.38 -9.23
CA ALA A 27 -3.89 -16.88 -9.31
C ALA A 27 -4.23 -16.03 -8.07
N GLY A 28 -4.75 -14.82 -8.30
CA GLY A 28 -5.08 -13.85 -7.26
C GLY A 28 -3.91 -13.02 -6.74
N SER A 29 -2.69 -13.20 -7.27
CA SER A 29 -1.58 -12.29 -6.98
C SER A 29 -1.82 -10.91 -7.62
N ASN A 30 -1.11 -9.89 -7.12
CA ASN A 30 -1.21 -8.53 -7.68
C ASN A 30 -0.78 -8.51 -9.15
N GLU A 31 0.24 -9.25 -9.52
CA GLU A 31 0.70 -9.39 -10.91
C GLU A 31 -0.39 -9.98 -11.81
N ALA A 32 -1.07 -11.03 -11.37
CA ALA A 32 -2.16 -11.64 -12.13
C ALA A 32 -3.35 -10.68 -12.31
N VAL A 33 -3.67 -9.89 -11.28
CA VAL A 33 -4.71 -8.86 -11.33
C VAL A 33 -4.32 -7.75 -12.31
N ILE A 34 -3.08 -7.25 -12.24
CA ILE A 34 -2.56 -6.23 -13.16
C ILE A 34 -2.57 -6.75 -14.59
N GLN A 35 -2.08 -7.98 -14.82
CA GLN A 35 -2.09 -8.61 -16.14
C GLN A 35 -3.51 -8.65 -16.73
N SER A 36 -4.47 -9.17 -15.97
CA SER A 36 -5.86 -9.27 -16.40
C SER A 36 -6.47 -7.91 -16.73
N ALA A 37 -6.20 -6.90 -15.89
CA ALA A 37 -6.69 -5.54 -16.10
C ALA A 37 -6.11 -4.91 -17.38
N VAL A 38 -4.82 -5.11 -17.64
CA VAL A 38 -4.14 -4.61 -18.83
C VAL A 38 -4.66 -5.32 -20.09
N GLU A 39 -4.82 -6.64 -20.06
CA GLU A 39 -5.40 -7.42 -21.16
C GLU A 39 -6.81 -6.96 -21.50
N GLN A 40 -7.68 -6.79 -20.51
CA GLN A 40 -9.04 -6.33 -20.71
C GLN A 40 -9.08 -4.90 -21.26
N SER A 41 -8.32 -3.99 -20.67
CA SER A 41 -8.29 -2.58 -21.11
C SER A 41 -7.75 -2.44 -22.54
N ALA A 42 -6.73 -3.22 -22.87
CA ALA A 42 -6.19 -3.26 -24.23
C ALA A 42 -7.23 -3.77 -25.22
N ALA A 43 -7.96 -4.86 -24.89
CA ALA A 43 -9.00 -5.41 -25.74
C ALA A 43 -10.15 -4.42 -25.94
N ASP A 44 -10.59 -3.75 -24.89
CA ASP A 44 -11.67 -2.75 -24.94
C ASP A 44 -11.28 -1.54 -25.83
N ALA A 45 -10.00 -1.17 -25.84
CA ALA A 45 -9.46 -0.11 -26.69
C ALA A 45 -9.11 -0.57 -28.11
N GLY A 46 -9.23 -1.85 -28.42
CA GLY A 46 -8.88 -2.43 -29.73
C GLY A 46 -7.37 -2.61 -29.94
N TYR A 47 -6.61 -2.73 -28.86
CA TYR A 47 -5.16 -2.91 -28.87
C TYR A 47 -4.77 -4.36 -28.55
N ILE A 48 -3.47 -4.65 -28.75
CA ILE A 48 -2.89 -5.96 -28.45
C ILE A 48 -2.11 -5.87 -27.15
N SER A 49 -2.39 -6.75 -26.21
CA SER A 49 -1.54 -6.98 -25.04
C SER A 49 -0.68 -8.22 -25.19
N ARG A 50 0.48 -8.23 -24.57
CA ARG A 50 1.37 -9.38 -24.46
C ARG A 50 1.98 -9.47 -23.09
N VAL A 51 2.21 -10.69 -22.63
CA VAL A 51 2.91 -10.98 -21.36
C VAL A 51 4.32 -11.46 -21.68
N TYR A 52 5.29 -10.92 -20.94
CA TYR A 52 6.69 -11.30 -21.02
C TYR A 52 7.15 -11.75 -19.65
N VAL A 53 7.62 -12.99 -19.56
CA VAL A 53 8.07 -13.59 -18.30
C VAL A 53 9.58 -13.82 -18.38
N ALA A 54 10.33 -13.35 -17.40
CA ALA A 54 11.75 -13.63 -17.30
C ALA A 54 11.99 -15.10 -16.94
N ALA A 55 13.06 -15.70 -17.51
CA ALA A 55 13.40 -17.08 -17.24
C ALA A 55 13.80 -17.31 -15.77
N ASP A 56 14.42 -16.29 -15.18
CA ASP A 56 14.80 -16.20 -13.77
C ASP A 56 15.01 -14.73 -13.37
N ASN A 57 15.45 -14.47 -12.13
CA ASN A 57 15.67 -13.13 -11.60
C ASN A 57 17.07 -12.56 -11.88
N THR A 58 17.82 -13.14 -12.83
CA THR A 58 19.13 -12.61 -13.20
C THR A 58 18.99 -11.34 -14.03
N GLU A 59 19.96 -10.44 -13.93
CA GLU A 59 20.01 -9.20 -14.71
C GLU A 59 19.94 -9.51 -16.22
N GLU A 60 20.62 -10.57 -16.67
CA GLU A 60 20.62 -11.03 -18.07
C GLU A 60 19.21 -11.44 -18.54
N ALA A 61 18.49 -12.27 -17.77
CA ALA A 61 17.15 -12.71 -18.12
C ALA A 61 16.14 -11.55 -18.18
N LEU A 62 16.27 -10.58 -17.26
CA LEU A 62 15.43 -9.38 -17.22
C LEU A 62 15.76 -8.42 -18.38
N GLU A 63 17.03 -8.28 -18.74
CA GLU A 63 17.45 -7.49 -19.89
C GLU A 63 16.96 -8.12 -21.21
N ASP A 64 16.98 -9.45 -21.32
CA ASP A 64 16.42 -10.17 -22.47
C ASP A 64 14.90 -9.96 -22.62
N VAL A 65 14.14 -9.92 -21.54
CA VAL A 65 12.71 -9.57 -21.56
C VAL A 65 12.50 -8.19 -22.17
N PHE A 66 13.19 -7.16 -21.67
CA PHE A 66 13.03 -5.81 -22.20
C PHE A 66 13.54 -5.65 -23.64
N LYS A 67 14.51 -6.44 -24.05
CA LYS A 67 14.94 -6.53 -25.45
C LYS A 67 13.83 -7.12 -26.33
N GLN A 68 13.18 -8.22 -25.91
CA GLN A 68 12.04 -8.80 -26.63
C GLN A 68 10.88 -7.80 -26.74
N VAL A 69 10.56 -7.10 -25.64
CA VAL A 69 9.56 -5.99 -25.62
C VAL A 69 9.89 -4.93 -26.69
N SER A 70 11.18 -4.61 -26.86
CA SER A 70 11.65 -3.66 -27.87
C SER A 70 11.55 -4.21 -29.28
N ASP A 71 11.96 -5.45 -29.50
CA ASP A 71 11.96 -6.11 -30.82
C ASP A 71 10.51 -6.27 -31.34
N ASP A 72 9.58 -6.54 -30.45
CA ASP A 72 8.14 -6.64 -30.72
C ASP A 72 7.43 -5.28 -30.90
N LYS A 73 8.20 -4.19 -30.83
CA LYS A 73 7.69 -2.81 -31.00
C LYS A 73 6.56 -2.44 -30.03
N ILE A 74 6.64 -2.94 -28.82
CA ILE A 74 5.72 -2.56 -27.73
C ILE A 74 5.82 -1.05 -27.50
N LYS A 75 4.69 -0.42 -27.18
CA LYS A 75 4.62 1.03 -26.94
C LYS A 75 4.64 1.38 -25.45
N LEU A 76 3.99 0.55 -24.64
CA LEU A 76 3.94 0.68 -23.18
C LEU A 76 4.28 -0.66 -22.55
N ALA A 77 5.26 -0.69 -21.66
CA ALA A 77 5.57 -1.84 -20.81
C ALA A 77 5.22 -1.51 -19.36
N ILE A 78 4.47 -2.40 -18.71
CA ILE A 78 4.01 -2.25 -17.33
C ILE A 78 4.71 -3.31 -16.50
N ALA A 79 5.39 -2.88 -15.43
CA ALA A 79 6.10 -3.72 -14.49
C ALA A 79 5.57 -3.43 -13.06
N TYR A 80 5.70 -4.41 -12.17
CA TYR A 80 5.22 -4.32 -10.79
C TYR A 80 6.30 -4.71 -9.79
N GLY A 81 6.36 -3.95 -8.70
CA GLY A 81 7.11 -4.30 -7.51
C GLY A 81 8.56 -3.80 -7.49
N LYS A 82 9.14 -3.91 -6.29
CA LYS A 82 10.50 -3.43 -6.00
C LYS A 82 11.57 -4.16 -6.84
N ASP A 83 11.37 -5.43 -7.13
CA ASP A 83 12.34 -6.24 -7.90
C ASP A 83 12.50 -5.74 -9.34
N MET A 84 11.53 -4.97 -9.86
CA MET A 84 11.60 -4.36 -11.18
C MET A 84 12.26 -2.97 -11.22
N GLU A 85 12.71 -2.41 -10.09
CA GLU A 85 13.30 -1.07 -10.02
C GLU A 85 14.61 -0.98 -10.84
N ILE A 86 15.54 -1.94 -10.68
CA ILE A 86 16.80 -1.98 -11.41
C ILE A 86 16.57 -2.34 -12.89
N PRO A 87 15.78 -3.39 -13.22
CA PRO A 87 15.48 -3.72 -14.61
C PRO A 87 14.85 -2.56 -15.39
N VAL A 88 13.87 -1.87 -14.80
CA VAL A 88 13.23 -0.71 -15.46
C VAL A 88 14.21 0.46 -15.58
N TRP A 89 15.12 0.67 -14.60
CA TRP A 89 16.16 1.68 -14.72
C TRP A 89 17.08 1.44 -15.92
N ASN A 90 17.46 0.20 -16.18
CA ASN A 90 18.23 -0.17 -17.35
C ASN A 90 17.41 0.02 -18.63
N ALA A 91 16.17 -0.49 -18.64
CA ALA A 91 15.29 -0.46 -19.81
C ALA A 91 14.95 0.96 -20.27
N GLN A 92 14.61 1.88 -19.35
CA GLN A 92 14.28 3.27 -19.68
C GLN A 92 15.45 4.01 -20.36
N LYS A 93 16.69 3.58 -20.15
CA LYS A 93 17.90 4.16 -20.78
C LYS A 93 18.20 3.52 -22.13
N ASN A 94 18.07 2.20 -22.20
CA ASN A 94 18.49 1.42 -23.36
C ASN A 94 17.43 1.41 -24.47
N HIS A 95 16.13 1.49 -24.10
CA HIS A 95 15.00 1.40 -25.03
C HIS A 95 14.08 2.63 -24.96
N ARG A 96 14.63 3.81 -25.27
CA ARG A 96 13.97 5.12 -25.10
C ARG A 96 12.66 5.34 -25.87
N LYS A 97 12.36 4.49 -26.85
CA LYS A 97 11.12 4.58 -27.66
C LYS A 97 9.93 3.92 -26.98
N ILE A 98 10.16 3.16 -25.93
CA ILE A 98 9.14 2.50 -25.15
C ILE A 98 8.80 3.38 -23.96
N LYS A 99 7.52 3.50 -23.63
CA LYS A 99 7.05 4.06 -22.37
C LYS A 99 6.98 2.95 -21.32
N TYR A 100 7.32 3.27 -20.09
CA TYR A 100 7.30 2.35 -18.96
C TYR A 100 6.37 2.86 -17.88
N ALA A 101 5.63 1.96 -17.26
CA ALA A 101 4.95 2.21 -16.01
C ALA A 101 5.45 1.21 -14.97
N LEU A 102 6.03 1.70 -13.87
CA LEU A 102 6.45 0.88 -12.75
C LEU A 102 5.47 1.09 -11.60
N ILE A 103 4.71 0.05 -11.27
CA ILE A 103 3.75 0.06 -10.16
C ILE A 103 4.49 -0.34 -8.88
N ASP A 104 4.31 0.43 -7.81
CA ASP A 104 4.90 0.22 -6.48
C ASP A 104 6.43 0.07 -6.45
N GLY A 105 7.10 0.76 -7.36
CA GLY A 105 8.56 0.84 -7.42
C GLY A 105 9.03 2.20 -7.95
N ILE A 106 10.31 2.50 -7.75
CA ILE A 106 10.99 3.68 -8.32
C ILE A 106 12.30 3.21 -8.96
N PRO A 107 12.54 3.48 -10.26
CA PRO A 107 13.74 3.02 -10.93
C PRO A 107 15.00 3.55 -10.27
N ARG A 108 15.96 2.66 -9.98
CA ARG A 108 17.27 2.99 -9.38
C ARG A 108 18.35 2.12 -9.98
N LYS A 109 19.58 2.62 -10.04
CA LYS A 109 20.72 1.93 -10.64
C LYS A 109 21.14 0.71 -9.84
N ALA A 110 21.10 0.80 -8.52
CA ALA A 110 21.42 -0.28 -7.60
C ALA A 110 20.69 -0.05 -6.26
N GLU A 111 20.64 -1.06 -5.43
CA GLU A 111 20.06 -0.93 -4.10
C GLU A 111 20.82 0.13 -3.27
N GLY A 112 20.07 1.08 -2.68
CA GLY A 112 20.63 2.20 -1.91
C GLY A 112 21.20 3.37 -2.73
N GLU A 113 21.18 3.30 -4.07
CA GLU A 113 21.50 4.46 -4.93
C GLU A 113 20.27 5.35 -5.13
N SER A 114 20.52 6.59 -5.60
CA SER A 114 19.48 7.56 -5.88
C SER A 114 18.57 7.11 -7.02
N ASP A 115 17.29 7.45 -6.88
CA ASP A 115 16.26 7.20 -7.87
C ASP A 115 16.47 8.04 -9.13
N GLU A 116 16.10 7.52 -10.29
CA GLU A 116 16.10 8.25 -11.57
C GLU A 116 14.88 7.85 -12.37
N ILE A 117 13.89 8.73 -12.48
CA ILE A 117 12.72 8.55 -13.33
C ILE A 117 12.90 9.37 -14.59
N ARG A 118 12.91 8.73 -15.76
CA ARG A 118 13.09 9.41 -17.06
C ARG A 118 11.75 9.79 -17.67
N ASP A 119 11.81 10.67 -18.68
CA ASP A 119 10.65 11.18 -19.42
C ASP A 119 9.82 10.10 -20.15
N ASN A 120 10.37 8.90 -20.30
CA ASN A 120 9.68 7.72 -20.83
C ASN A 120 9.19 6.76 -19.75
N THR A 121 9.29 7.09 -18.47
CA THR A 121 8.88 6.24 -17.35
C THR A 121 7.97 7.01 -16.40
N VAL A 122 6.88 6.40 -15.98
CA VAL A 122 6.02 6.86 -14.88
C VAL A 122 6.08 5.83 -13.75
N CYS A 123 6.18 6.33 -12.50
CA CYS A 123 6.02 5.49 -11.32
C CYS A 123 4.59 5.62 -10.82
N ALA A 124 3.84 4.52 -10.84
CA ALA A 124 2.46 4.47 -10.41
C ALA A 124 2.38 4.03 -8.94
N ARG A 125 1.73 4.79 -8.11
CA ARG A 125 1.50 4.47 -6.70
C ARG A 125 0.06 4.65 -6.31
N THR A 126 -0.38 3.96 -5.28
CA THR A 126 -1.70 4.19 -4.68
C THR A 126 -1.70 5.50 -3.89
N ALA A 127 -2.79 6.25 -3.97
CA ALA A 127 -3.07 7.37 -3.07
C ALA A 127 -3.47 6.81 -1.70
N TYR A 128 -2.49 6.65 -0.84
CA TYR A 128 -2.70 6.03 0.49
C TYR A 128 -3.58 6.89 1.40
N GLU A 129 -3.58 8.20 1.21
CA GLU A 129 -4.49 9.15 1.87
C GLU A 129 -5.96 8.85 1.56
N ASP A 130 -6.26 8.42 0.34
CA ASP A 130 -7.61 8.04 -0.09
C ASP A 130 -8.08 6.76 0.62
N MET A 131 -7.17 5.79 0.78
CA MET A 131 -7.45 4.57 1.53
C MET A 131 -7.72 4.88 3.01
N GLY A 132 -6.86 5.70 3.62
CA GLY A 132 -7.07 6.17 4.99
C GLY A 132 -8.40 6.89 5.15
N PHE A 133 -8.74 7.77 4.20
CA PHE A 133 -9.98 8.53 4.22
C PHE A 133 -11.21 7.63 4.25
N LEU A 134 -11.30 6.64 3.36
CA LEU A 134 -12.43 5.71 3.37
C LEU A 134 -12.52 4.93 4.67
N ALA A 135 -11.39 4.50 5.24
CA ALA A 135 -11.37 3.81 6.52
C ALA A 135 -11.94 4.67 7.66
N GLY A 136 -11.49 5.91 7.78
CA GLY A 136 -11.94 6.85 8.82
C GLY A 136 -13.40 7.27 8.65
N TYR A 137 -13.79 7.58 7.40
CA TYR A 137 -15.17 7.93 7.07
C TYR A 137 -16.13 6.78 7.41
N ALA A 138 -15.82 5.58 6.95
CA ALA A 138 -16.65 4.40 7.18
C ALA A 138 -16.78 4.07 8.69
N ALA A 139 -15.69 4.15 9.44
CA ALA A 139 -15.71 3.87 10.88
C ALA A 139 -16.63 4.82 11.65
N VAL A 140 -16.55 6.13 11.40
CA VAL A 140 -17.40 7.13 12.07
C VAL A 140 -18.86 7.03 11.63
N LYS A 141 -19.12 6.81 10.33
CA LYS A 141 -20.47 6.59 9.79
C LYS A 141 -21.10 5.32 10.38
N ASN A 142 -20.30 4.28 10.62
CA ASN A 142 -20.77 3.05 11.28
C ASN A 142 -21.02 3.18 12.78
N GLY A 143 -20.74 4.34 13.37
CA GLY A 143 -21.09 4.63 14.76
C GLY A 143 -19.89 4.72 15.71
N SER A 144 -18.67 4.41 15.31
CA SER A 144 -17.48 4.51 16.17
C SER A 144 -17.19 5.97 16.56
N ARG A 145 -16.84 6.18 17.83
CA ARG A 145 -16.56 7.51 18.42
C ARG A 145 -15.18 7.59 19.07
N LYS A 146 -14.65 6.48 19.55
CA LYS A 146 -13.31 6.36 20.11
C LYS A 146 -12.47 5.47 19.19
N LEU A 147 -11.74 6.09 18.29
CA LEU A 147 -10.98 5.40 17.28
C LEU A 147 -9.49 5.43 17.61
N ALA A 148 -8.76 4.47 17.07
CA ALA A 148 -7.31 4.53 17.06
C ALA A 148 -6.76 4.15 15.69
N PHE A 149 -5.49 4.50 15.42
CA PHE A 149 -4.72 3.88 14.35
C PHE A 149 -3.35 3.46 14.86
N ILE A 150 -2.81 2.41 14.25
CA ILE A 150 -1.41 2.00 14.45
C ILE A 150 -0.74 1.98 13.09
N ALA A 151 0.33 2.75 12.97
CA ALA A 151 1.23 2.78 11.82
C ALA A 151 2.65 2.37 12.24
N GLY A 152 3.47 1.99 11.29
CA GLY A 152 4.87 1.63 11.52
C GLY A 152 5.79 2.84 11.73
N GLU A 153 6.76 2.98 10.86
CA GLU A 153 7.66 4.15 10.85
C GLU A 153 6.90 5.42 10.44
N ARG A 154 7.44 6.58 10.87
CA ARG A 154 6.91 7.88 10.48
C ARG A 154 7.51 8.29 9.12
N ASN A 155 7.11 7.60 8.06
CA ASN A 155 7.50 7.83 6.68
C ASN A 155 6.33 8.38 5.85
N ASP A 156 6.61 8.83 4.62
CA ASP A 156 5.60 9.43 3.73
C ASP A 156 4.35 8.55 3.55
N LEU A 157 4.51 7.25 3.35
CA LEU A 157 3.42 6.31 3.18
C LEU A 157 2.51 6.27 4.41
N ASN A 158 3.09 6.05 5.59
CA ASN A 158 2.35 5.92 6.84
C ASN A 158 1.70 7.26 7.26
N LEU A 159 2.34 8.39 6.96
CA LEU A 159 1.78 9.72 7.19
C LEU A 159 0.56 9.99 6.30
N ARG A 160 0.61 9.61 5.01
CA ARG A 160 -0.54 9.71 4.10
C ARG A 160 -1.73 8.86 4.56
N TYR A 161 -1.49 7.62 4.92
CA TYR A 161 -2.55 6.74 5.46
C TYR A 161 -3.21 7.35 6.71
N ALA A 162 -2.40 7.72 7.69
CA ALA A 162 -2.89 8.29 8.95
C ALA A 162 -3.60 9.64 8.73
N GLY A 163 -3.02 10.50 7.88
CA GLY A 163 -3.61 11.78 7.50
C GLY A 163 -4.97 11.61 6.83
N GLY A 164 -5.07 10.68 5.89
CA GLY A 164 -6.34 10.32 5.26
C GLY A 164 -7.38 9.84 6.27
N PHE A 165 -7.00 8.93 7.19
CA PHE A 165 -7.89 8.41 8.22
C PHE A 165 -8.47 9.53 9.09
N ILE A 166 -7.65 10.47 9.54
CA ILE A 166 -8.10 11.62 10.31
C ILE A 166 -9.06 12.49 9.49
N GLN A 167 -8.74 12.78 8.24
CA GLN A 167 -9.59 13.56 7.34
C GLN A 167 -10.95 12.88 7.09
N GLY A 168 -10.97 11.57 6.90
CA GLY A 168 -12.20 10.78 6.77
C GLY A 168 -13.08 10.84 8.02
N CYS A 169 -12.49 10.73 9.21
CA CYS A 169 -13.20 10.88 10.46
C CYS A 169 -13.81 12.30 10.59
N VAL A 170 -13.05 13.34 10.23
CA VAL A 170 -13.51 14.74 10.25
C VAL A 170 -14.67 14.95 9.26
N ALA A 171 -14.54 14.42 8.05
CA ALA A 171 -15.59 14.54 7.03
C ALA A 171 -16.91 13.89 7.48
N ALA A 172 -16.85 12.67 8.01
CA ALA A 172 -18.02 11.96 8.51
C ALA A 172 -18.64 12.68 9.73
N ALA A 173 -17.83 13.12 10.70
CA ALA A 173 -18.29 13.86 11.87
C ALA A 173 -19.00 15.16 11.48
N SER A 174 -18.47 15.88 10.51
CA SER A 174 -19.05 17.10 9.97
C SER A 174 -20.36 16.83 9.25
N GLU A 175 -20.40 15.84 8.35
CA GLU A 175 -21.61 15.45 7.62
C GLU A 175 -22.75 15.03 8.57
N MET A 176 -22.40 14.28 9.61
CA MET A 176 -23.36 13.87 10.67
C MET A 176 -23.72 14.99 11.63
N SER A 177 -23.14 16.18 11.52
CA SER A 177 -23.33 17.33 12.42
C SER A 177 -23.08 16.97 13.88
N LEU A 178 -22.03 16.20 14.16
CA LEU A 178 -21.70 15.79 15.53
C LEU A 178 -21.25 16.98 16.37
N GLY A 179 -21.47 16.89 17.69
CA GLY A 179 -21.04 17.92 18.63
C GLY A 179 -19.51 18.00 18.78
N ASN A 180 -19.04 19.01 19.51
CA ASN A 180 -17.62 19.19 19.78
C ASN A 180 -17.06 17.97 20.54
N ASP A 181 -15.84 17.56 20.18
CA ASP A 181 -15.15 16.39 20.77
C ASP A 181 -15.95 15.09 20.76
N ALA A 182 -16.97 14.99 19.87
CA ALA A 182 -17.79 13.80 19.78
C ALA A 182 -17.03 12.57 19.26
N VAL A 183 -15.94 12.79 18.55
CA VAL A 183 -15.03 11.74 18.06
C VAL A 183 -13.64 11.97 18.64
N SER A 184 -12.99 10.91 19.10
CA SER A 184 -11.59 10.96 19.56
C SER A 184 -10.74 9.96 18.79
N ILE A 185 -9.53 10.37 18.40
CA ILE A 185 -8.58 9.53 17.69
C ILE A 185 -7.28 9.47 18.49
N THR A 186 -6.78 8.26 18.75
CA THR A 186 -5.43 8.04 19.27
C THR A 186 -4.59 7.37 18.19
N GLY A 187 -3.60 8.08 17.66
CA GLY A 187 -2.65 7.56 16.68
C GLY A 187 -1.36 7.09 17.34
N VAL A 188 -0.86 5.93 16.95
CA VAL A 188 0.43 5.39 17.39
C VAL A 188 1.31 5.13 16.18
N TYR A 189 2.48 5.81 16.16
CA TYR A 189 3.58 5.46 15.28
C TYR A 189 4.53 4.56 16.04
N SER A 190 4.65 3.34 15.61
CA SER A 190 5.33 2.28 16.36
C SER A 190 6.83 2.19 16.08
N GLY A 191 7.35 2.99 15.13
CA GLY A 191 8.77 3.07 14.77
C GLY A 191 9.29 1.92 13.92
N SER A 192 8.44 0.97 13.51
CA SER A 192 8.80 -0.12 12.60
C SER A 192 7.56 -0.71 11.95
N ASP A 193 7.66 -1.10 10.69
CA ASP A 193 6.62 -1.82 9.95
C ASP A 193 6.71 -3.34 10.13
N GLU A 194 7.64 -3.83 10.97
CA GLU A 194 7.84 -5.25 11.22
C GLU A 194 6.76 -5.86 12.14
N LEU A 195 6.45 -7.12 11.88
CA LEU A 195 5.58 -7.94 12.73
C LEU A 195 6.31 -8.31 14.03
N THR A 196 6.07 -7.59 15.10
CA THR A 196 6.66 -7.84 16.41
C THR A 196 5.60 -8.02 17.51
N PRO A 197 5.92 -8.72 18.62
CA PRO A 197 5.00 -8.80 19.77
C PRO A 197 4.61 -7.44 20.35
N LEU A 198 5.47 -6.41 20.19
CA LEU A 198 5.22 -5.07 20.67
C LEU A 198 3.97 -4.45 19.99
N ARG A 199 3.76 -4.71 18.69
CA ARG A 199 2.58 -4.22 17.96
C ARG A 199 1.27 -4.76 18.53
N MET A 200 1.26 -6.03 18.94
CA MET A 200 0.12 -6.62 19.65
C MET A 200 -0.11 -5.95 21.01
N SER A 201 0.97 -5.63 21.74
CA SER A 201 0.89 -4.94 23.04
C SER A 201 0.31 -3.53 22.89
N ASP A 202 0.74 -2.77 21.87
CA ASP A 202 0.22 -1.44 21.56
C ASP A 202 -1.30 -1.49 21.34
N ALA A 203 -1.77 -2.45 20.53
CA ALA A 203 -3.20 -2.64 20.27
C ALA A 203 -3.98 -3.05 21.53
N LEU A 204 -3.43 -3.95 22.35
CA LEU A 204 -4.06 -4.35 23.63
C LEU A 204 -4.21 -3.17 24.59
N SER A 205 -3.23 -2.25 24.62
CA SER A 205 -3.28 -1.02 25.40
C SER A 205 -4.37 -0.08 24.90
N LEU A 206 -4.42 0.17 23.59
CA LEU A 206 -5.43 1.04 22.98
C LEU A 206 -6.86 0.55 23.25
N TYR A 207 -7.11 -0.76 23.10
CA TYR A 207 -8.42 -1.34 23.48
C TYR A 207 -8.67 -1.24 24.99
N GLY A 208 -7.64 -1.38 25.83
CA GLY A 208 -7.72 -1.19 27.26
C GLY A 208 -8.09 0.25 27.66
N ASP A 209 -7.62 1.22 26.90
CA ASP A 209 -7.90 2.65 27.07
C ASP A 209 -9.26 3.05 26.45
N GLY A 210 -9.98 2.10 25.88
CA GLY A 210 -11.35 2.26 25.41
C GLY A 210 -11.49 2.57 23.91
N ALA A 211 -10.47 2.29 23.09
CA ALA A 211 -10.64 2.32 21.63
C ALA A 211 -11.71 1.31 21.21
N GLU A 212 -12.71 1.77 20.45
CA GLU A 212 -13.80 0.94 19.93
C GLU A 212 -13.39 0.21 18.66
N ILE A 213 -12.46 0.78 17.88
CA ILE A 213 -11.93 0.23 16.64
C ILE A 213 -10.52 0.74 16.41
N ILE A 214 -9.65 -0.10 15.83
CA ILE A 214 -8.30 0.27 15.45
C ILE A 214 -8.13 0.13 13.93
N PHE A 215 -7.69 1.19 13.27
CA PHE A 215 -7.23 1.15 11.89
C PHE A 215 -5.75 0.79 11.84
N THR A 216 -5.38 -0.13 10.96
CA THR A 216 -3.99 -0.59 10.81
C THR A 216 -3.40 -0.11 9.50
N VAL A 217 -2.16 0.35 9.52
CA VAL A 217 -1.43 0.76 8.33
C VAL A 217 -0.39 -0.31 8.00
N GLY A 218 -0.64 -1.04 6.91
CA GLY A 218 0.22 -2.13 6.45
C GLY A 218 -0.15 -3.51 7.00
N GLU A 219 0.17 -4.53 6.23
CA GLU A 219 -0.23 -5.93 6.47
C GLU A 219 0.34 -6.51 7.77
N ASN A 220 1.62 -6.27 8.04
CA ASN A 220 2.28 -6.77 9.25
C ASN A 220 1.66 -6.17 10.52
N ILE A 221 1.34 -4.88 10.51
CA ILE A 221 0.62 -4.20 11.58
C ILE A 221 -0.79 -4.80 11.70
N GLY A 222 -1.50 -5.00 10.58
CA GLY A 222 -2.81 -5.62 10.52
C GLY A 222 -2.84 -7.01 11.16
N THR A 223 -1.84 -7.83 10.89
CA THR A 223 -1.70 -9.16 11.49
C THR A 223 -1.51 -9.10 13.01
N ALA A 224 -0.67 -8.20 13.50
CA ALA A 224 -0.44 -8.03 14.94
C ALA A 224 -1.68 -7.50 15.68
N VAL A 225 -2.32 -6.47 15.12
CA VAL A 225 -3.55 -5.88 15.68
C VAL A 225 -4.69 -6.89 15.64
N GLY A 226 -4.84 -7.65 14.55
CA GLY A 226 -5.85 -8.69 14.42
C GLY A 226 -5.76 -9.76 15.51
N ARG A 227 -4.54 -10.12 15.94
CA ARG A 227 -4.34 -11.02 17.10
C ARG A 227 -4.83 -10.37 18.41
N ALA A 228 -4.52 -9.11 18.64
CA ALA A 228 -5.01 -8.37 19.81
C ALA A 228 -6.54 -8.21 19.80
N ALA A 229 -7.10 -7.87 18.64
CA ALA A 229 -8.52 -7.74 18.38
C ALA A 229 -9.28 -9.03 18.72
N SER A 230 -8.75 -10.18 18.25
CA SER A 230 -9.31 -11.50 18.58
C SER A 230 -9.29 -11.80 20.07
N VAL A 231 -8.20 -11.45 20.78
CA VAL A 231 -8.09 -11.64 22.25
C VAL A 231 -9.12 -10.76 22.99
N LYS A 232 -9.35 -9.56 22.52
CA LYS A 232 -10.28 -8.59 23.13
C LYS A 232 -11.73 -8.73 22.64
N ASN A 233 -11.95 -9.50 21.59
CA ASN A 233 -13.21 -9.57 20.85
C ASN A 233 -13.69 -8.16 20.41
N MET A 234 -12.77 -7.37 19.86
CA MET A 234 -12.97 -6.00 19.40
C MET A 234 -12.72 -5.91 17.90
N PRO A 235 -13.40 -5.02 17.15
CA PRO A 235 -13.20 -4.88 15.73
C PRO A 235 -11.91 -4.11 15.39
N PHE A 236 -11.37 -4.37 14.21
CA PHE A 236 -10.34 -3.55 13.58
C PHE A 236 -10.59 -3.38 12.08
N ILE A 237 -9.94 -2.38 11.48
CA ILE A 237 -9.94 -2.12 10.03
C ILE A 237 -8.55 -2.40 9.50
N SER A 238 -8.46 -3.22 8.45
CA SER A 238 -7.18 -3.50 7.81
C SER A 238 -6.89 -2.51 6.69
N GLY A 239 -5.69 -1.93 6.70
CA GLY A 239 -5.16 -1.10 5.61
C GLY A 239 -4.05 -1.84 4.87
N GLY A 240 -4.23 -2.04 3.55
CA GLY A 240 -3.26 -2.68 2.66
C GLY A 240 -3.62 -4.09 2.20
N ALA A 241 -4.07 -4.98 3.09
CA ALA A 241 -4.49 -6.34 2.74
C ALA A 241 -5.92 -6.63 3.23
N ASP A 242 -6.63 -7.52 2.55
CA ASP A 242 -7.91 -8.01 3.04
C ASP A 242 -7.71 -9.14 4.06
N LEU A 243 -7.92 -8.84 5.33
CA LEU A 243 -7.77 -9.78 6.43
C LEU A 243 -9.10 -10.39 6.92
N ARG A 244 -10.24 -10.10 6.29
CA ARG A 244 -11.56 -10.59 6.73
C ARG A 244 -11.69 -12.10 6.65
N GLU A 245 -11.11 -12.73 5.63
CA GLU A 245 -11.16 -14.19 5.49
C GLU A 245 -10.31 -14.92 6.56
N THR A 246 -9.26 -14.25 7.05
CA THR A 246 -8.29 -14.86 8.00
C THR A 246 -8.53 -14.43 9.44
N ASN A 247 -9.31 -13.37 9.67
CA ASN A 247 -9.60 -12.84 11.00
C ASN A 247 -11.03 -12.31 11.11
N ALA A 248 -11.87 -13.00 11.86
CA ALA A 248 -13.28 -12.66 12.04
C ALA A 248 -13.55 -11.34 12.77
N THR A 249 -12.54 -10.71 13.39
CA THR A 249 -12.66 -9.38 14.01
C THR A 249 -12.27 -8.25 13.05
N CYS A 250 -11.80 -8.57 11.83
CA CYS A 250 -11.62 -7.58 10.78
C CYS A 250 -12.98 -7.16 10.23
N LEU A 251 -13.42 -5.96 10.57
CA LEU A 251 -14.73 -5.47 10.20
C LEU A 251 -14.83 -5.18 8.69
N PHE A 252 -13.81 -4.54 8.15
CA PHE A 252 -13.61 -4.33 6.72
C PHE A 252 -12.14 -4.01 6.43
N SER A 253 -11.79 -4.02 5.15
CA SER A 253 -10.42 -3.74 4.70
C SER A 253 -10.43 -2.69 3.60
N VAL A 254 -9.44 -1.79 3.60
CA VAL A 254 -9.15 -0.87 2.49
C VAL A 254 -7.82 -1.27 1.86
N ARG A 255 -7.79 -1.39 0.54
CA ARG A 255 -6.62 -1.90 -0.18
C ARG A 255 -6.44 -1.22 -1.54
N PRO A 256 -5.24 -1.29 -2.14
CA PRO A 256 -5.06 -0.89 -3.53
C PRO A 256 -5.96 -1.69 -4.46
N SER A 257 -6.55 -1.03 -5.44
CA SER A 257 -7.16 -1.70 -6.59
C SER A 257 -6.15 -1.72 -7.74
N TYR A 258 -5.37 -2.80 -7.84
CA TYR A 258 -4.41 -2.95 -8.94
C TYR A 258 -5.10 -3.07 -10.30
N GLU A 259 -6.37 -3.49 -10.32
CA GLU A 259 -7.21 -3.43 -11.51
C GLU A 259 -7.45 -1.97 -11.94
N GLY A 260 -7.82 -1.10 -11.00
CA GLY A 260 -8.00 0.33 -11.24
C GLY A 260 -6.71 1.01 -11.70
N ILE A 261 -5.59 0.73 -11.02
CA ILE A 261 -4.27 1.27 -11.38
C ILE A 261 -3.88 0.86 -12.81
N GLY A 262 -4.04 -0.42 -13.16
CA GLY A 262 -3.73 -0.91 -14.51
C GLY A 262 -4.56 -0.22 -15.60
N LYS A 263 -5.87 -0.06 -15.36
CA LYS A 263 -6.78 0.67 -16.26
C LYS A 263 -6.40 2.15 -16.37
N ALA A 264 -6.07 2.81 -15.26
CA ALA A 264 -5.69 4.20 -15.23
C ALA A 264 -4.38 4.47 -15.99
N ILE A 265 -3.39 3.59 -15.87
CA ILE A 265 -2.13 3.68 -16.62
C ILE A 265 -2.40 3.61 -18.13
N ILE A 266 -3.26 2.69 -18.60
CA ILE A 266 -3.59 2.57 -20.03
C ILE A 266 -4.34 3.81 -20.50
N ARG A 267 -5.35 4.27 -19.76
CA ARG A 267 -6.09 5.50 -20.06
C ARG A 267 -5.14 6.71 -20.22
N ASP A 268 -4.20 6.87 -19.28
CA ASP A 268 -3.26 7.99 -19.28
C ASP A 268 -2.23 7.87 -20.41
N PHE A 269 -1.90 6.65 -20.82
CA PHE A 269 -1.03 6.43 -22.00
C PHE A 269 -1.74 6.72 -23.33
N GLU A 270 -3.03 6.42 -23.47
CA GLU A 270 -3.82 6.65 -24.69
C GLU A 270 -4.05 8.14 -24.98
N GLY A 271 -4.14 8.93 -23.93
CA GLY A 271 -4.19 10.38 -24.08
C GLY A 271 -2.81 10.96 -24.36
N ASP A 272 -2.49 11.30 -25.61
CA ASP A 272 -1.17 11.83 -26.05
C ASP A 272 -0.54 12.92 -25.15
N LYS A 273 -1.32 13.52 -24.24
CA LYS A 273 -0.90 14.60 -23.35
C LYS A 273 -0.92 14.23 -21.86
N THR A 274 -1.32 13.02 -21.53
CA THR A 274 -1.57 12.60 -20.13
C THR A 274 -0.51 11.65 -19.59
N PHE A 275 0.38 11.10 -20.43
CA PHE A 275 1.50 10.30 -19.96
C PHE A 275 2.50 11.18 -19.21
N ARG A 276 2.56 11.04 -17.90
CA ARG A 276 3.38 11.83 -16.96
C ARG A 276 4.77 11.23 -16.77
N GLY A 277 5.53 11.07 -17.85
CA GLY A 277 6.90 10.58 -17.76
C GLY A 277 7.80 11.49 -16.92
N GLY A 278 8.65 10.91 -16.11
CA GLY A 278 9.51 11.61 -15.15
C GLY A 278 8.87 11.81 -13.78
N GLU A 279 7.63 11.37 -13.56
CA GLU A 279 6.85 11.65 -12.35
C GLU A 279 6.48 10.39 -11.57
N ILE A 280 6.26 10.59 -10.26
CA ILE A 280 5.51 9.64 -9.42
C ILE A 280 4.05 10.10 -9.46
N VAL A 281 3.18 9.19 -9.87
CA VAL A 281 1.75 9.43 -10.02
C VAL A 281 0.99 8.61 -8.99
N TYR A 282 0.14 9.26 -8.22
CA TYR A 282 -0.72 8.60 -7.25
C TYR A 282 -2.11 8.42 -7.84
N TYR A 283 -2.57 7.17 -7.88
CA TYR A 283 -3.91 6.78 -8.33
C TYR A 283 -4.77 6.45 -7.10
N GLY A 284 -5.92 7.06 -7.02
CA GLY A 284 -6.79 6.98 -5.85
C GLY A 284 -8.25 6.66 -6.18
N ILE A 285 -9.14 7.14 -5.33
CA ILE A 285 -10.60 6.96 -5.48
C ILE A 285 -11.08 7.54 -6.81
N ALA A 286 -10.53 8.66 -7.24
CA ALA A 286 -10.90 9.30 -8.50
C ALA A 286 -10.62 8.41 -9.73
N ASP A 287 -9.68 7.50 -9.62
CA ASP A 287 -9.24 6.58 -10.67
C ASP A 287 -9.75 5.15 -10.48
N ASP A 288 -10.66 4.91 -9.55
CA ASP A 288 -11.12 3.57 -9.14
C ASP A 288 -9.98 2.66 -8.64
N SER A 289 -8.92 3.28 -8.10
CA SER A 289 -7.68 2.60 -7.69
C SER A 289 -7.62 2.31 -6.18
N VAL A 290 -8.72 2.47 -5.48
CA VAL A 290 -8.91 2.07 -4.08
C VAL A 290 -10.10 1.13 -3.98
N ASP A 291 -9.92 0.01 -3.29
CA ASP A 291 -10.95 -0.99 -3.06
C ASP A 291 -11.33 -1.03 -1.57
N LEU A 292 -12.63 -1.09 -1.31
CA LEU A 292 -13.20 -1.26 0.02
C LEU A 292 -13.84 -2.65 0.11
N ALA A 293 -13.12 -3.57 0.71
CA ALA A 293 -13.58 -4.93 0.95
C ALA A 293 -14.42 -4.96 2.24
N ILE A 294 -15.74 -4.99 2.09
CA ILE A 294 -16.73 -4.78 3.16
C ILE A 294 -17.96 -5.66 2.94
N ASP A 295 -18.54 -6.17 4.03
CA ASP A 295 -19.88 -6.73 4.04
C ASP A 295 -20.80 -5.82 4.86
N TYR A 296 -21.71 -5.15 4.19
CA TYR A 296 -22.61 -4.19 4.84
C TYR A 296 -23.60 -4.85 5.80
N SER A 297 -23.80 -6.17 5.72
CA SER A 297 -24.66 -6.90 6.66
C SER A 297 -24.06 -7.04 8.06
N ASP A 298 -22.73 -6.88 8.17
CA ASP A 298 -21.99 -6.95 9.44
C ASP A 298 -21.88 -5.59 10.13
N LEU A 299 -22.50 -4.54 9.57
CA LEU A 299 -22.37 -3.17 10.02
C LEU A 299 -23.64 -2.66 10.69
N ASP A 300 -23.46 -1.79 11.69
CA ASP A 300 -24.58 -1.26 12.49
C ASP A 300 -25.34 -0.14 11.79
N ALA A 301 -24.64 0.76 11.07
CA ALA A 301 -25.23 1.97 10.52
C ALA A 301 -24.72 2.36 9.12
N LEU A 302 -23.50 2.02 8.77
CA LEU A 302 -22.93 2.36 7.46
C LEU A 302 -23.63 1.59 6.35
N THR A 303 -24.02 2.31 5.29
CA THR A 303 -24.63 1.72 4.09
C THR A 303 -23.74 1.87 2.87
N GLN A 304 -23.95 1.03 1.85
CA GLN A 304 -23.30 1.22 0.56
C GLN A 304 -23.59 2.61 -0.02
N GLY A 305 -24.81 3.12 0.13
CA GLY A 305 -25.17 4.46 -0.34
C GLY A 305 -24.36 5.58 0.29
N ASP A 306 -23.92 5.45 1.54
CA ASP A 306 -23.01 6.42 2.18
C ASP A 306 -21.63 6.41 1.50
N ILE A 307 -21.11 5.23 1.20
CA ILE A 307 -19.81 5.08 0.52
C ILE A 307 -19.91 5.59 -0.91
N ASP A 308 -20.93 5.21 -1.67
CA ASP A 308 -21.13 5.67 -3.04
C ASP A 308 -21.24 7.20 -3.10
N ALA A 309 -21.94 7.81 -2.14
CA ALA A 309 -22.10 9.25 -2.07
C ALA A 309 -20.78 9.98 -1.78
N VAL A 310 -19.96 9.50 -0.84
CA VAL A 310 -18.67 10.13 -0.54
C VAL A 310 -17.67 9.94 -1.68
N ILE A 311 -17.66 8.78 -2.33
CA ILE A 311 -16.85 8.54 -3.55
C ILE A 311 -17.25 9.52 -4.66
N ALA A 312 -18.55 9.74 -4.88
CA ALA A 312 -19.02 10.70 -5.87
C ALA A 312 -18.56 12.14 -5.57
N LYS A 313 -18.57 12.55 -4.30
CA LYS A 313 -18.06 13.85 -3.86
C LYS A 313 -16.56 14.01 -4.10
N ILE A 314 -15.77 12.94 -3.87
CA ILE A 314 -14.33 12.95 -4.14
C ILE A 314 -14.08 13.03 -5.66
N LYS A 315 -14.77 12.21 -6.45
CA LYS A 315 -14.65 12.21 -7.93
C LYS A 315 -15.06 13.54 -8.56
N SER A 316 -16.03 14.24 -7.98
CA SER A 316 -16.43 15.58 -8.45
C SER A 316 -15.52 16.71 -7.98
N GLY A 317 -14.57 16.46 -7.07
CA GLY A 317 -13.72 17.45 -6.45
C GLY A 317 -14.41 18.28 -5.36
N GLU A 318 -15.61 17.91 -4.92
CA GLU A 318 -16.28 18.55 -3.76
C GLU A 318 -15.52 18.27 -2.47
N ILE A 319 -14.94 17.06 -2.34
CA ILE A 319 -14.02 16.68 -1.29
C ILE A 319 -12.64 16.48 -1.91
N ALA A 320 -11.66 17.27 -1.44
CA ALA A 320 -10.25 17.09 -1.74
C ALA A 320 -9.55 16.49 -0.51
N ILE A 321 -8.84 15.39 -0.71
CA ILE A 321 -8.07 14.73 0.35
C ILE A 321 -6.63 15.21 0.23
N SER A 322 -6.06 15.78 1.31
CA SER A 322 -4.66 16.20 1.33
C SER A 322 -3.75 15.01 1.59
N ALA A 323 -2.63 14.97 0.86
CA ALA A 323 -1.53 14.05 1.12
C ALA A 323 -0.61 14.54 2.25
N ASP A 324 -0.79 15.76 2.74
CA ASP A 324 0.03 16.34 3.80
C ASP A 324 -0.22 15.66 5.15
N GLU A 325 0.78 15.73 6.00
CA GLU A 325 0.64 15.24 7.37
C GLU A 325 -0.44 16.02 8.14
N VAL A 326 -1.37 15.28 8.77
CA VAL A 326 -2.40 15.84 9.62
C VAL A 326 -2.03 15.66 11.09
N THR A 327 -1.76 16.76 11.77
CA THR A 327 -1.34 16.78 13.18
C THR A 327 -2.42 17.31 14.14
N THR A 328 -3.54 17.77 13.61
CA THR A 328 -4.63 18.34 14.40
C THR A 328 -5.97 17.79 13.92
N GLY A 329 -6.91 17.62 14.86
CA GLY A 329 -8.29 17.28 14.55
C GLY A 329 -9.12 18.51 14.10
N SER A 330 -10.40 18.44 14.34
CA SER A 330 -11.37 19.53 14.13
C SER A 330 -12.13 19.85 15.41
N ALA A 331 -13.10 20.74 15.34
CA ALA A 331 -13.98 20.98 16.50
C ALA A 331 -14.71 19.71 16.96
N GLN A 332 -15.10 18.83 16.02
CA GLN A 332 -15.80 17.57 16.32
C GLN A 332 -14.87 16.42 16.65
N VAL A 333 -13.58 16.51 16.28
CA VAL A 333 -12.61 15.40 16.34
C VAL A 333 -11.38 15.81 17.12
N SER A 334 -11.19 15.24 18.31
CA SER A 334 -9.96 15.38 19.09
C SER A 334 -8.91 14.36 18.63
N LEU A 335 -7.64 14.78 18.55
CA LEU A 335 -6.54 13.97 18.08
C LEU A 335 -5.40 13.94 19.11
N LYS A 336 -4.91 12.73 19.41
CA LYS A 336 -3.70 12.49 20.19
C LYS A 336 -2.76 11.60 19.39
N ILE A 337 -1.52 12.05 19.18
CA ILE A 337 -0.48 11.26 18.53
C ILE A 337 0.54 10.79 19.58
N ILE A 338 0.94 9.54 19.47
CA ILE A 338 1.96 8.89 20.29
C ILE A 338 3.08 8.43 19.35
N ASP A 339 4.25 9.04 19.50
CA ASP A 339 5.45 8.63 18.78
C ASP A 339 6.25 7.60 19.60
N PRO A 340 7.06 6.74 18.94
CA PRO A 340 7.91 5.81 19.64
C PRO A 340 8.91 6.55 20.54
N PRO A 341 9.33 5.96 21.66
CA PRO A 341 10.37 6.55 22.49
C PRO A 341 11.61 6.77 21.65
N SER A 342 12.18 7.99 21.67
CA SER A 342 13.39 8.30 20.92
C SER A 342 14.52 7.36 21.36
N ALA A 343 15.29 6.83 20.40
CA ALA A 343 16.40 5.89 20.66
C ALA A 343 17.45 6.40 21.68
N SER A 344 17.45 7.72 21.99
CA SER A 344 18.31 8.33 23.03
C SER A 344 17.84 8.05 24.47
N ALA A 345 16.62 7.59 24.70
CA ALA A 345 16.10 7.32 26.04
C ALA A 345 16.38 5.89 26.55
N ALA A 346 16.80 4.98 25.67
CA ALA A 346 17.07 3.58 26.01
C ALA A 346 18.48 3.37 26.62
N GLY A 347 19.31 4.39 26.69
CA GLY A 347 20.72 4.31 27.09
C GLY A 347 21.05 4.75 28.54
N SER A 348 20.09 5.17 29.39
CA SER A 348 20.40 5.77 30.69
C SER A 348 19.67 5.17 31.90
N THR A 349 19.39 3.85 31.91
CA THR A 349 18.98 3.19 33.15
C THR A 349 19.98 2.12 33.52
N GLY A 350 20.83 2.45 34.50
CA GLY A 350 21.38 1.45 35.40
C GLY A 350 22.87 1.18 35.34
N ALA A 351 23.67 2.08 35.84
CA ALA A 351 24.88 1.69 36.55
C ALA A 351 24.95 2.52 37.84
N ALA A 352 24.17 2.14 38.83
CA ALA A 352 24.47 2.49 40.21
C ALA A 352 25.31 1.36 40.78
N GLY A 353 26.59 1.63 40.94
CA GLY A 353 27.54 0.73 41.56
C GLY A 353 27.19 0.44 43.00
N THR A 354 27.32 -0.79 43.40
CA THR A 354 27.70 -1.14 44.77
C THR A 354 28.93 -1.99 44.68
N ASP A 355 30.03 -1.36 45.05
CA ASP A 355 31.30 -1.96 45.43
C ASP A 355 31.09 -2.86 46.67
N SER A 356 31.44 -4.11 46.61
CA SER A 356 31.87 -4.89 47.77
C SER A 356 32.77 -6.05 47.30
N GLY A 357 34.06 -5.87 47.55
CA GLY A 357 35.07 -6.89 47.32
C GLY A 357 34.89 -8.11 48.17
N VAL A 358 35.32 -9.26 47.65
CA VAL A 358 35.95 -10.36 48.38
C VAL A 358 36.82 -11.21 47.43
N ALA A 359 38.11 -11.19 47.73
CA ALA A 359 39.17 -12.20 47.68
C ALA A 359 39.18 -13.34 46.66
N ALA A 360 40.36 -13.47 46.08
CA ALA A 360 40.91 -14.55 45.28
C ALA A 360 40.89 -15.92 46.01
N ALA A 361 40.63 -16.99 45.27
CA ALA A 361 41.13 -18.32 45.58
C ALA A 361 41.46 -19.07 44.29
N THR A 362 42.67 -19.54 44.25
CA THR A 362 43.49 -20.29 43.33
C THR A 362 42.82 -21.51 42.69
N GLU A 363 43.28 -21.76 41.46
CA GLU A 363 43.18 -23.03 40.70
C GLU A 363 43.75 -24.25 41.47
N PRO A 364 43.40 -25.47 41.03
CA PRO A 364 44.43 -26.27 40.38
C PRO A 364 43.99 -26.94 39.06
N GLN A 365 44.99 -27.02 38.18
CA GLN A 365 45.04 -27.88 37.00
C GLN A 365 45.10 -29.33 37.42
N ASP A 366 44.50 -30.25 36.63
CA ASP A 366 45.12 -31.52 36.26
C ASP A 366 44.37 -32.15 35.05
N GLU A 367 45.13 -32.36 34.06
CA GLU A 367 45.58 -33.47 33.22
C GLU A 367 44.57 -34.54 32.82
N SER A 368 44.44 -34.63 31.46
CA SER A 368 44.58 -35.79 30.56
C SER A 368 43.88 -37.11 30.89
N VAL A 369 43.25 -37.74 29.90
CA VAL A 369 43.72 -38.89 29.11
C VAL A 369 42.63 -39.31 28.10
N ALA A 370 43.09 -39.70 26.94
CA ALA A 370 42.43 -40.25 25.78
C ALA A 370 41.66 -41.58 26.03
N GLU A 371 40.61 -41.79 25.25
CA GLU A 371 40.45 -42.89 24.28
C GLU A 371 39.35 -42.51 23.28
#